data_f97df4e10990204359f2649cf2fa1cc1
#
_entry.id   f97df4e10990204359f2649cf2fa1cc1
#
_cell.length_a   1.000
_cell.length_b   1.000
_cell.length_c   1.000
_cell.angle_alpha   90.00
_cell.angle_beta   90.00
_cell.angle_gamma   90.00
#
_symmetry.space_group_name_H-M   'P 1'
#
loop_
_entity.id
_entity.type
_entity.pdbx_description
1 polymer ?
#
loop_
_entity_poly.entity_id
_entity_poly.type
_entity_poly.pdbx_seq_one_letter_code
_entity_poly.pdbx_strand_id
1 'polypeptide(L)'
;MQERYSRQVLFKEIGLKGQSLLEKKHVLIVGMGALGTHLAEGLVRAGINKLTIVDRDYIEFSNLQRQTLFIERDAEDVLPKVIAAQKVLKEIRKDVEIDAYIEHVNYNFLEQHGMHVDIILDATDNFDTRQLINDFAYKHQIPWIYGGVVQSTYVQATFIPGETPCFNCLMPQLPSINLTCDTVGVIQPAVTMTTSLQLVDALKLLTGNKVNKHFTYGDIWTGDHYTFGFSRMQNEDCKTCGNAPTYPHLNQHQQDYATLCGRDTVQYKNADISQEILLSFLERNHIQYRTNLYMTMFRFREYRIVAFS
;
A
#
# COMPACT_ATOMS: atom_id res chain seq x y z
N MET A 1 -1.40 -27.09 -16.28
CA MET A 1 -0.90 -25.69 -16.26
C MET A 1 -1.90 -24.85 -17.04
N GLN A 2 -2.36 -23.76 -16.46
CA GLN A 2 -3.30 -22.89 -17.14
C GLN A 2 -2.60 -22.20 -18.32
N GLU A 3 -3.23 -22.17 -19.48
CA GLU A 3 -2.77 -21.47 -20.69
C GLU A 3 -2.39 -20.01 -20.39
N ARG A 4 -3.07 -19.41 -19.41
CA ARG A 4 -2.85 -18.03 -18.91
C ARG A 4 -1.40 -17.69 -18.64
N TYR A 5 -0.62 -18.62 -18.04
CA TYR A 5 0.77 -18.36 -17.61
C TYR A 5 1.81 -18.90 -18.59
N SER A 6 1.40 -19.42 -19.75
CA SER A 6 2.30 -20.05 -20.71
C SER A 6 3.49 -19.17 -21.11
N ARG A 7 3.27 -17.87 -21.29
CA ARG A 7 4.35 -16.91 -21.65
C ARG A 7 5.25 -16.57 -20.46
N GLN A 8 4.69 -16.45 -19.27
CA GLN A 8 5.46 -16.18 -18.04
C GLN A 8 6.37 -17.36 -17.68
N VAL A 9 5.90 -18.57 -17.87
CA VAL A 9 6.66 -19.80 -17.61
C VAL A 9 7.83 -19.98 -18.59
N LEU A 10 7.76 -19.42 -19.80
CA LEU A 10 8.89 -19.43 -20.74
C LEU A 10 10.05 -18.55 -20.26
N PHE A 11 9.79 -17.58 -19.38
CA PHE A 11 10.84 -16.80 -18.77
C PHE A 11 11.60 -17.67 -17.75
N LYS A 12 12.87 -17.94 -18.05
CA LYS A 12 13.69 -18.97 -17.39
C LYS A 12 13.76 -18.83 -15.88
N GLU A 13 13.85 -17.61 -15.38
CA GLU A 13 13.99 -17.29 -13.97
C GLU A 13 12.70 -17.57 -13.17
N ILE A 14 11.54 -17.59 -13.82
CA ILE A 14 10.28 -18.03 -13.21
C ILE A 14 10.07 -19.51 -13.48
N GLY A 15 9.98 -19.89 -14.74
CA GLY A 15 9.75 -21.27 -15.15
C GLY A 15 8.48 -21.89 -14.55
N LEU A 16 8.35 -23.21 -14.69
CA LEU A 16 7.26 -23.98 -14.08
C LEU A 16 7.31 -23.94 -12.55
N LYS A 17 8.52 -24.02 -11.99
CA LYS A 17 8.74 -24.06 -10.55
C LYS A 17 8.34 -22.73 -9.91
N GLY A 18 8.78 -21.61 -10.45
CA GLY A 18 8.43 -20.28 -9.95
C GLY A 18 6.92 -20.02 -10.03
N GLN A 19 6.28 -20.43 -11.14
CA GLN A 19 4.82 -20.30 -11.27
C GLN A 19 4.08 -21.12 -10.20
N SER A 20 4.50 -22.35 -9.93
CA SER A 20 3.92 -23.18 -8.87
C SER A 20 4.15 -22.62 -7.47
N LEU A 21 5.21 -21.83 -7.26
CA LEU A 21 5.42 -21.10 -6.01
C LEU A 21 4.44 -19.93 -5.88
N LEU A 22 4.30 -19.11 -6.93
CA LEU A 22 3.37 -17.96 -6.93
C LEU A 22 1.94 -18.36 -6.57
N GLU A 23 1.48 -19.52 -7.08
CA GLU A 23 0.14 -20.07 -6.80
C GLU A 23 -0.08 -20.50 -5.34
N LYS A 24 0.90 -20.30 -4.46
CA LYS A 24 0.81 -20.61 -3.00
C LYS A 24 1.10 -19.40 -2.12
N LYS A 25 1.44 -18.28 -2.74
CA LYS A 25 1.94 -17.11 -2.02
C LYS A 25 0.83 -16.16 -1.60
N HIS A 26 1.06 -15.53 -0.44
CA HIS A 26 0.20 -14.51 0.15
C HIS A 26 0.96 -13.19 0.28
N VAL A 27 0.40 -12.11 -0.25
CA VAL A 27 1.00 -10.77 -0.23
C VAL A 27 0.07 -9.79 0.48
N LEU A 28 0.64 -8.98 1.36
CA LEU A 28 -0.04 -7.82 1.93
C LEU A 28 0.36 -6.56 1.15
N ILE A 29 -0.63 -5.82 0.66
CA ILE A 29 -0.44 -4.49 0.06
C ILE A 29 -1.04 -3.45 1.00
N VAL A 30 -0.20 -2.54 1.49
CA VAL A 30 -0.61 -1.43 2.34
C VAL A 30 -0.78 -0.18 1.50
N GLY A 31 -2.02 0.28 1.36
CA GLY A 31 -2.44 1.35 0.44
C GLY A 31 -2.98 0.81 -0.88
N MET A 32 -4.14 1.33 -1.31
CA MET A 32 -4.78 0.97 -2.59
C MET A 32 -4.97 2.21 -3.47
N GLY A 33 -3.97 3.09 -3.41
CA GLY A 33 -3.87 4.28 -4.24
C GLY A 33 -3.16 4.02 -5.57
N ALA A 34 -2.34 4.99 -5.99
CA ALA A 34 -1.62 4.94 -7.26
C ALA A 34 -0.71 3.70 -7.38
N LEU A 35 0.15 3.45 -6.38
CA LEU A 35 1.05 2.29 -6.40
C LEU A 35 0.25 0.99 -6.19
N GLY A 36 -0.64 0.95 -5.19
CA GLY A 36 -1.36 -0.27 -4.81
C GLY A 36 -2.21 -0.87 -5.91
N THR A 37 -2.89 -0.05 -6.71
CA THR A 37 -3.71 -0.53 -7.84
C THR A 37 -2.87 -1.27 -8.90
N HIS A 38 -1.72 -0.71 -9.26
CA HIS A 38 -0.79 -1.34 -10.21
C HIS A 38 -0.16 -2.62 -9.63
N LEU A 39 0.24 -2.60 -8.36
CA LEU A 39 0.84 -3.75 -7.68
C LEU A 39 -0.15 -4.92 -7.59
N ALA A 40 -1.37 -4.64 -7.15
CA ALA A 40 -2.42 -5.65 -7.01
C ALA A 40 -2.77 -6.29 -8.36
N GLU A 41 -2.97 -5.48 -9.40
CA GLU A 41 -3.22 -5.96 -10.76
C GLU A 41 -2.07 -6.83 -11.27
N GLY A 42 -0.83 -6.35 -11.16
CA GLY A 42 0.36 -7.07 -11.61
C GLY A 42 0.51 -8.43 -10.93
N LEU A 43 0.32 -8.51 -9.62
CA LEU A 43 0.40 -9.76 -8.86
C LEU A 43 -0.72 -10.74 -9.20
N VAL A 44 -1.96 -10.27 -9.33
CA VAL A 44 -3.09 -11.13 -9.73
C VAL A 44 -2.87 -11.71 -11.12
N ARG A 45 -2.39 -10.89 -12.07
CA ARG A 45 -2.05 -11.34 -13.43
C ARG A 45 -0.87 -12.30 -13.44
N ALA A 46 0.10 -12.14 -12.54
CA ALA A 46 1.24 -13.06 -12.40
C ALA A 46 0.87 -14.40 -11.74
N GLY A 47 -0.31 -14.53 -11.12
CA GLY A 47 -0.77 -15.80 -10.57
C GLY A 47 -0.61 -15.94 -9.06
N ILE A 48 -0.50 -14.84 -8.32
CA ILE A 48 -0.50 -14.88 -6.85
C ILE A 48 -1.79 -15.53 -6.32
N ASN A 49 -1.68 -16.39 -5.30
CA ASN A 49 -2.85 -17.06 -4.73
C ASN A 49 -3.71 -16.13 -3.90
N LYS A 50 -3.10 -15.39 -2.99
CA LYS A 50 -3.82 -14.58 -2.01
C LYS A 50 -3.25 -13.17 -1.89
N LEU A 51 -4.15 -12.18 -1.84
CA LEU A 51 -3.84 -10.80 -1.50
C LEU A 51 -4.63 -10.39 -0.25
N THR A 52 -3.96 -9.73 0.69
CA THR A 52 -4.59 -8.87 1.66
C THR A 52 -4.35 -7.43 1.23
N ILE A 53 -5.40 -6.65 1.04
CA ILE A 53 -5.34 -5.26 0.62
C ILE A 53 -6.02 -4.39 1.67
N VAL A 54 -5.38 -3.29 2.03
CA VAL A 54 -5.90 -2.37 3.05
C VAL A 54 -5.73 -0.93 2.61
N ASP A 55 -6.80 -0.17 2.70
CA ASP A 55 -6.84 1.28 2.49
C ASP A 55 -8.08 1.83 3.18
N ARG A 56 -7.96 3.00 3.77
CA ARG A 56 -9.06 3.68 4.46
C ARG A 56 -9.87 4.63 3.59
N ASP A 57 -9.38 4.89 2.37
CA ASP A 57 -9.90 5.93 1.48
C ASP A 57 -10.98 5.40 0.53
N TYR A 58 -11.73 6.35 -0.02
CA TYR A 58 -12.67 6.16 -1.12
C TYR A 58 -12.16 6.81 -2.42
N ILE A 59 -12.82 6.49 -3.53
CA ILE A 59 -12.42 6.93 -4.87
C ILE A 59 -12.99 8.32 -5.14
N GLU A 60 -12.13 9.18 -5.73
CA GLU A 60 -12.47 10.51 -6.23
C GLU A 60 -12.02 10.65 -7.69
N PHE A 61 -12.65 11.57 -8.43
CA PHE A 61 -12.27 11.84 -9.83
C PHE A 61 -10.79 12.20 -9.99
N SER A 62 -10.20 12.91 -9.02
CA SER A 62 -8.77 13.26 -8.98
C SER A 62 -7.85 12.03 -8.91
N ASN A 63 -8.36 10.86 -8.57
CA ASN A 63 -7.60 9.62 -8.50
C ASN A 63 -7.46 8.91 -9.86
N LEU A 64 -8.45 9.06 -10.75
CA LEU A 64 -8.62 8.26 -11.95
C LEU A 64 -7.45 8.37 -12.94
N GLN A 65 -6.73 9.49 -12.93
CA GLN A 65 -5.60 9.69 -13.86
C GLN A 65 -4.38 8.77 -13.56
N ARG A 66 -4.33 8.11 -12.38
CA ARG A 66 -3.20 7.27 -11.97
C ARG A 66 -3.55 6.00 -11.18
N GLN A 67 -4.80 5.81 -10.76
CA GLN A 67 -5.27 4.64 -10.01
C GLN A 67 -6.05 3.73 -10.97
N THR A 68 -5.35 2.81 -11.60
CA THR A 68 -5.78 2.10 -12.83
C THR A 68 -6.93 1.12 -12.67
N LEU A 69 -7.25 0.69 -11.46
CA LEU A 69 -8.36 -0.23 -11.21
C LEU A 69 -9.72 0.47 -11.10
N PHE A 70 -9.76 1.81 -11.15
CA PHE A 70 -10.98 2.58 -10.89
C PHE A 70 -11.47 3.30 -12.13
N ILE A 71 -12.79 3.43 -12.22
CA ILE A 71 -13.51 4.11 -13.32
C ILE A 71 -14.40 5.23 -12.76
N GLU A 72 -14.92 6.09 -13.64
CA GLU A 72 -15.76 7.24 -13.25
C GLU A 72 -16.93 6.84 -12.36
N ARG A 73 -17.61 5.75 -12.69
CA ARG A 73 -18.73 5.23 -11.89
C ARG A 73 -18.33 4.94 -10.44
N ASP A 74 -17.12 4.42 -10.20
CA ASP A 74 -16.66 4.14 -8.84
C ASP A 74 -16.48 5.43 -8.02
N ALA A 75 -16.09 6.53 -8.69
CA ALA A 75 -15.98 7.87 -8.09
C ALA A 75 -17.37 8.52 -7.89
N GLU A 76 -18.31 8.32 -8.82
CA GLU A 76 -19.70 8.77 -8.68
C GLU A 76 -20.39 8.08 -7.51
N ASP A 77 -20.19 6.76 -7.37
CA ASP A 77 -20.75 5.93 -6.30
C ASP A 77 -19.97 6.08 -4.98
N VAL A 78 -18.86 6.82 -4.98
CA VAL A 78 -17.98 7.06 -3.82
C VAL A 78 -17.58 5.75 -3.15
N LEU A 79 -17.14 4.78 -3.95
CA LEU A 79 -16.78 3.45 -3.43
C LEU A 79 -15.46 3.49 -2.65
N PRO A 80 -15.35 2.71 -1.55
CA PRO A 80 -14.05 2.48 -0.91
C PRO A 80 -13.06 1.84 -1.90
N LYS A 81 -11.82 2.32 -1.91
CA LYS A 81 -10.78 1.87 -2.85
C LYS A 81 -10.58 0.36 -2.85
N VAL A 82 -10.50 -0.25 -1.68
CA VAL A 82 -10.29 -1.70 -1.54
C VAL A 82 -11.45 -2.52 -2.07
N ILE A 83 -12.68 -2.05 -1.94
CA ILE A 83 -13.89 -2.73 -2.43
C ILE A 83 -13.95 -2.71 -3.96
N ALA A 84 -13.73 -1.54 -4.55
CA ALA A 84 -13.68 -1.42 -6.01
C ALA A 84 -12.52 -2.24 -6.60
N ALA A 85 -11.32 -2.17 -5.99
CA ALA A 85 -10.18 -2.97 -6.39
C ALA A 85 -10.47 -4.48 -6.31
N GLN A 86 -11.02 -4.97 -5.20
CA GLN A 86 -11.38 -6.39 -5.03
C GLN A 86 -12.30 -6.86 -6.15
N LYS A 87 -13.33 -6.07 -6.50
CA LYS A 87 -14.26 -6.39 -7.57
C LYS A 87 -13.55 -6.57 -8.91
N VAL A 88 -12.75 -5.60 -9.33
CA VAL A 88 -12.04 -5.64 -10.61
C VAL A 88 -10.99 -6.76 -10.63
N LEU A 89 -10.24 -6.96 -9.57
CA LEU A 89 -9.25 -8.03 -9.47
C LEU A 89 -9.89 -9.43 -9.57
N LYS A 90 -11.11 -9.61 -9.02
CA LYS A 90 -11.89 -10.85 -9.17
C LYS A 90 -12.39 -11.05 -10.61
N GLU A 91 -12.63 -9.99 -11.37
CA GLU A 91 -12.94 -10.09 -12.80
C GLU A 91 -11.70 -10.48 -13.62
N ILE A 92 -10.51 -9.99 -13.24
CA ILE A 92 -9.23 -10.38 -13.87
C ILE A 92 -8.93 -11.86 -13.63
N ARG A 93 -9.12 -12.34 -12.39
CA ARG A 93 -8.92 -13.75 -12.03
C ARG A 93 -9.89 -14.18 -10.92
N LYS A 94 -10.83 -15.05 -11.27
CA LYS A 94 -11.95 -15.46 -10.41
C LYS A 94 -11.51 -16.25 -9.16
N ASP A 95 -10.45 -17.03 -9.27
CA ASP A 95 -9.96 -17.95 -8.25
C ASP A 95 -8.95 -17.31 -7.27
N VAL A 96 -8.57 -16.04 -7.45
CA VAL A 96 -7.70 -15.35 -6.49
C VAL A 96 -8.45 -15.09 -5.17
N GLU A 97 -7.81 -15.36 -4.05
CA GLU A 97 -8.33 -14.96 -2.74
C GLU A 97 -7.94 -13.52 -2.45
N ILE A 98 -8.92 -12.68 -2.08
CA ILE A 98 -8.66 -11.27 -1.76
C ILE A 98 -9.42 -10.90 -0.50
N ASP A 99 -8.68 -10.60 0.55
CA ASP A 99 -9.18 -9.99 1.77
C ASP A 99 -9.02 -8.46 1.66
N ALA A 100 -10.13 -7.73 1.71
CA ALA A 100 -10.17 -6.29 1.53
C ALA A 100 -10.64 -5.58 2.80
N TYR A 101 -9.81 -4.68 3.35
CA TYR A 101 -10.08 -3.99 4.62
C TYR A 101 -10.14 -2.48 4.42
N ILE A 102 -11.29 -1.89 4.81
CA ILE A 102 -11.48 -0.43 4.84
C ILE A 102 -10.96 0.07 6.19
N GLU A 103 -9.65 0.08 6.37
CA GLU A 103 -9.04 0.40 7.66
C GLU A 103 -7.78 1.23 7.52
N HIS A 104 -7.43 1.93 8.62
CA HIS A 104 -6.11 2.49 8.80
C HIS A 104 -5.17 1.42 9.34
N VAL A 105 -4.00 1.27 8.69
CA VAL A 105 -3.00 0.31 9.14
C VAL A 105 -2.37 0.80 10.45
N ASN A 106 -2.49 -0.03 11.48
CA ASN A 106 -1.84 0.12 12.77
C ASN A 106 -1.22 -1.21 13.20
N TYR A 107 -0.59 -1.24 14.37
CA TYR A 107 0.07 -2.45 14.84
C TYR A 107 -0.90 -3.64 15.00
N ASN A 108 -2.10 -3.41 15.53
CA ASN A 108 -3.10 -4.50 15.70
C ASN A 108 -3.53 -5.08 14.35
N PHE A 109 -3.75 -4.22 13.35
CA PHE A 109 -4.04 -4.69 11.99
C PHE A 109 -2.92 -5.59 11.45
N LEU A 110 -1.66 -5.16 11.59
CA LEU A 110 -0.51 -5.94 11.13
C LEU A 110 -0.36 -7.26 11.90
N GLU A 111 -0.60 -7.28 13.23
CA GLU A 111 -0.60 -8.54 14.00
C GLU A 111 -1.67 -9.51 13.53
N GLN A 112 -2.87 -9.03 13.22
CA GLN A 112 -3.98 -9.89 12.80
C GLN A 112 -3.82 -10.39 11.36
N HIS A 113 -3.32 -9.56 10.45
CA HIS A 113 -3.37 -9.82 9.00
C HIS A 113 -1.99 -9.90 8.33
N GLY A 114 -0.93 -9.42 8.97
CA GLY A 114 0.43 -9.37 8.41
C GLY A 114 1.33 -10.53 8.80
N MET A 115 1.00 -11.31 9.85
CA MET A 115 1.89 -12.34 10.41
C MET A 115 2.19 -13.52 9.48
N HIS A 116 1.30 -13.81 8.55
CA HIS A 116 1.37 -15.01 7.69
C HIS A 116 1.54 -14.68 6.21
N VAL A 117 1.98 -13.47 5.90
CA VAL A 117 2.25 -13.08 4.52
C VAL A 117 3.69 -13.39 4.13
N ASP A 118 3.92 -13.66 2.87
CA ASP A 118 5.27 -13.92 2.34
C ASP A 118 6.07 -12.63 2.14
N ILE A 119 5.39 -11.53 1.81
CA ILE A 119 5.97 -10.18 1.68
C ILE A 119 4.93 -9.11 1.99
N ILE A 120 5.42 -7.92 2.36
CA ILE A 120 4.62 -6.69 2.47
C ILE A 120 5.04 -5.73 1.36
N LEU A 121 4.09 -5.17 0.62
CA LEU A 121 4.32 -4.11 -0.35
C LEU A 121 3.81 -2.78 0.19
N ASP A 122 4.72 -1.82 0.31
CA ASP A 122 4.38 -0.45 0.64
C ASP A 122 3.87 0.30 -0.60
N ALA A 123 2.64 0.73 -0.52
CA ALA A 123 1.98 1.59 -1.49
C ALA A 123 1.40 2.85 -0.82
N THR A 124 1.95 3.21 0.34
CA THR A 124 1.51 4.36 1.14
C THR A 124 2.18 5.66 0.71
N ASP A 125 1.63 6.77 1.15
CA ASP A 125 2.15 8.12 0.90
C ASP A 125 2.68 8.81 2.18
N ASN A 126 2.75 8.09 3.31
CA ASN A 126 3.17 8.67 4.58
C ASN A 126 4.28 7.87 5.27
N PHE A 127 5.14 8.60 5.99
CA PHE A 127 6.31 8.01 6.65
C PHE A 127 5.99 7.24 7.92
N ASP A 128 4.94 7.61 8.66
CA ASP A 128 4.57 6.93 9.91
C ASP A 128 4.17 5.48 9.64
N THR A 129 3.37 5.25 8.60
CA THR A 129 3.01 3.89 8.16
C THR A 129 4.24 3.11 7.67
N ARG A 130 5.19 3.77 6.98
CA ARG A 130 6.44 3.12 6.54
C ARG A 130 7.30 2.69 7.72
N GLN A 131 7.42 3.53 8.74
CA GLN A 131 8.15 3.18 9.97
C GLN A 131 7.48 2.04 10.73
N LEU A 132 6.15 2.03 10.78
CA LEU A 132 5.37 0.94 11.35
C LEU A 132 5.60 -0.38 10.61
N ILE A 133 5.50 -0.36 9.27
CA ILE A 133 5.77 -1.53 8.41
C ILE A 133 7.21 -2.01 8.62
N ASN A 134 8.18 -1.11 8.66
CA ASN A 134 9.58 -1.42 8.85
C ASN A 134 9.83 -2.15 10.18
N ASP A 135 9.33 -1.61 11.29
CA ASP A 135 9.50 -2.23 12.60
C ASP A 135 8.79 -3.58 12.69
N PHE A 136 7.56 -3.68 12.16
CA PHE A 136 6.81 -4.93 12.12
C PHE A 136 7.54 -5.99 11.28
N ALA A 137 7.94 -5.65 10.08
CA ALA A 137 8.61 -6.55 9.13
C ALA A 137 9.93 -7.11 9.72
N TYR A 138 10.74 -6.27 10.34
CA TYR A 138 11.99 -6.70 10.97
C TYR A 138 11.77 -7.54 12.24
N LYS A 139 10.79 -7.19 13.06
CA LYS A 139 10.41 -7.99 14.25
C LYS A 139 9.96 -9.41 13.87
N HIS A 140 9.19 -9.53 12.79
CA HIS A 140 8.59 -10.80 12.36
C HIS A 140 9.32 -11.47 11.20
N GLN A 141 10.49 -10.96 10.80
CA GLN A 141 11.34 -11.52 9.74
C GLN A 141 10.62 -11.64 8.38
N ILE A 142 9.78 -10.67 8.04
CA ILE A 142 9.01 -10.62 6.80
C ILE A 142 9.69 -9.62 5.85
N PRO A 143 10.06 -9.99 4.61
CA PRO A 143 10.56 -9.04 3.63
C PRO A 143 9.49 -7.99 3.28
N TRP A 144 9.94 -6.77 3.02
CA TRP A 144 9.03 -5.75 2.52
C TRP A 144 9.68 -4.88 1.45
N ILE A 145 8.86 -4.35 0.55
CA ILE A 145 9.33 -3.57 -0.59
C ILE A 145 8.74 -2.18 -0.53
N TYR A 146 9.63 -1.21 -0.39
CA TYR A 146 9.33 0.21 -0.38
C TYR A 146 9.17 0.75 -1.79
N GLY A 147 8.16 1.59 -2.00
CA GLY A 147 7.98 2.40 -3.18
C GLY A 147 7.59 3.83 -2.82
N GLY A 148 8.13 4.79 -3.52
CA GLY A 148 7.79 6.19 -3.37
C GLY A 148 7.78 6.90 -4.71
N VAL A 149 6.81 7.81 -4.89
CA VAL A 149 6.67 8.60 -6.10
C VAL A 149 6.20 10.00 -5.78
N VAL A 150 6.84 11.01 -6.35
CA VAL A 150 6.45 12.42 -6.24
C VAL A 150 6.78 13.11 -7.55
N GLN A 151 5.85 13.84 -8.14
CA GLN A 151 6.00 14.49 -9.45
C GLN A 151 6.40 13.49 -10.55
N SER A 152 7.61 13.59 -11.07
CA SER A 152 8.21 12.68 -12.05
C SER A 152 9.26 11.76 -11.44
N THR A 153 9.58 11.94 -10.13
CA THR A 153 10.60 11.16 -9.44
C THR A 153 10.04 9.88 -8.85
N TYR A 154 10.86 8.84 -8.85
CA TYR A 154 10.54 7.53 -8.31
C TYR A 154 11.67 6.98 -7.44
N VAL A 155 11.30 6.24 -6.42
CA VAL A 155 12.23 5.54 -5.55
C VAL A 155 11.73 4.13 -5.26
N GLN A 156 12.67 3.19 -5.07
CA GLN A 156 12.36 1.82 -4.67
C GLN A 156 13.52 1.22 -3.86
N ALA A 157 13.19 0.43 -2.86
CA ALA A 157 14.14 -0.41 -2.13
C ALA A 157 13.46 -1.68 -1.62
N THR A 158 14.21 -2.77 -1.54
CA THR A 158 13.77 -4.03 -0.95
C THR A 158 14.50 -4.27 0.36
N PHE A 159 13.74 -4.43 1.42
CA PHE A 159 14.24 -4.69 2.77
C PHE A 159 14.02 -6.15 3.15
N ILE A 160 15.12 -6.83 3.48
CA ILE A 160 15.11 -8.24 3.88
C ILE A 160 15.73 -8.32 5.28
N PRO A 161 14.92 -8.61 6.32
CA PRO A 161 15.43 -8.76 7.68
C PRO A 161 16.56 -9.76 7.77
N GLY A 162 17.64 -9.40 8.47
CA GLY A 162 18.85 -10.20 8.58
C GLY A 162 19.81 -10.13 7.38
N GLU A 163 19.39 -9.52 6.25
CA GLU A 163 20.21 -9.42 5.05
C GLU A 163 20.49 -7.98 4.61
N THR A 164 19.60 -7.05 4.92
CA THR A 164 19.78 -5.62 4.58
C THR A 164 19.66 -4.75 5.83
N PRO A 165 20.24 -3.54 5.81
CA PRO A 165 19.83 -2.50 6.74
C PRO A 165 18.32 -2.22 6.58
N CYS A 166 17.70 -1.68 7.62
CA CYS A 166 16.29 -1.32 7.59
C CYS A 166 16.05 0.08 6.99
N PHE A 167 14.78 0.45 6.82
CA PHE A 167 14.38 1.76 6.30
C PHE A 167 14.93 2.91 7.15
N ASN A 168 14.92 2.78 8.49
CA ASN A 168 15.45 3.82 9.39
C ASN A 168 16.98 4.00 9.26
N CYS A 169 17.72 2.97 8.85
CA CYS A 169 19.16 3.12 8.53
C CYS A 169 19.39 3.81 7.18
N LEU A 170 18.51 3.55 6.21
CA LEU A 170 18.57 4.19 4.89
C LEU A 170 18.13 5.66 4.96
N MET A 171 17.12 5.95 5.77
CA MET A 171 16.55 7.29 5.94
C MET A 171 16.52 7.67 7.42
N PRO A 172 17.67 7.98 8.03
CA PRO A 172 17.77 8.27 9.46
C PRO A 172 17.09 9.59 9.86
N GLN A 173 16.89 10.48 8.91
CA GLN A 173 16.14 11.73 9.09
C GLN A 173 15.05 11.78 8.04
N LEU A 174 13.80 11.85 8.50
CA LEU A 174 12.67 12.03 7.60
C LEU A 174 12.66 13.48 7.07
N PRO A 175 12.26 13.70 5.82
CA PRO A 175 12.10 15.05 5.29
C PRO A 175 11.15 15.86 6.17
N SER A 176 11.56 17.08 6.54
CA SER A 176 10.75 18.01 7.33
C SER A 176 9.51 18.53 6.56
N ILE A 177 9.51 18.41 5.26
CA ILE A 177 8.41 18.79 4.36
C ILE A 177 7.88 17.51 3.73
N ASN A 178 6.68 17.10 4.12
CA ASN A 178 5.96 16.02 3.46
C ASN A 178 5.41 16.52 2.13
N LEU A 179 6.21 16.42 1.06
CA LEU A 179 5.71 16.57 -0.30
C LEU A 179 4.91 15.31 -0.64
N THR A 180 3.60 15.46 -0.76
CA THR A 180 2.70 14.38 -1.16
C THR A 180 2.25 14.58 -2.60
N CYS A 181 1.75 13.51 -3.22
CA CYS A 181 1.14 13.60 -4.56
C CYS A 181 0.01 14.65 -4.62
N ASP A 182 -0.68 14.88 -3.51
CA ASP A 182 -1.78 15.83 -3.43
C ASP A 182 -1.31 17.29 -3.36
N THR A 183 -0.10 17.54 -2.85
CA THR A 183 0.44 18.90 -2.70
C THR A 183 1.28 19.37 -3.89
N VAL A 184 2.01 18.46 -4.53
CA VAL A 184 2.94 18.80 -5.63
C VAL A 184 2.65 18.06 -6.95
N GLY A 185 1.67 17.16 -6.93
CA GLY A 185 1.27 16.36 -8.09
C GLY A 185 2.14 15.13 -8.34
N VAL A 186 1.72 14.31 -9.29
CA VAL A 186 2.42 13.11 -9.74
C VAL A 186 1.94 12.73 -11.15
N ILE A 187 2.84 12.26 -11.98
CA ILE A 187 2.52 11.74 -13.30
C ILE A 187 2.43 10.21 -13.27
N GLN A 188 1.46 9.66 -14.00
CA GLN A 188 1.22 8.22 -14.06
C GLN A 188 2.46 7.41 -14.51
N PRO A 189 3.29 7.83 -15.48
CA PRO A 189 4.52 7.10 -15.83
C PRO A 189 5.49 6.88 -14.68
N ALA A 190 5.62 7.84 -13.74
CA ALA A 190 6.48 7.68 -12.57
C ALA A 190 5.91 6.62 -11.61
N VAL A 191 4.58 6.56 -11.46
CA VAL A 191 3.87 5.51 -10.72
C VAL A 191 4.16 4.13 -11.33
N THR A 192 4.02 3.99 -12.64
CA THR A 192 4.26 2.73 -13.35
C THR A 192 5.73 2.29 -13.22
N MET A 193 6.68 3.21 -13.30
CA MET A 193 8.10 2.89 -13.10
C MET A 193 8.37 2.37 -11.69
N THR A 194 7.87 3.04 -10.67
CA THR A 194 7.99 2.60 -9.27
C THR A 194 7.43 1.20 -9.09
N THR A 195 6.20 0.96 -9.54
CA THR A 195 5.52 -0.32 -9.36
C THR A 195 6.14 -1.44 -10.18
N SER A 196 6.69 -1.16 -11.35
CA SER A 196 7.44 -2.13 -12.14
C SER A 196 8.67 -2.63 -11.39
N LEU A 197 9.41 -1.73 -10.74
CA LEU A 197 10.57 -2.09 -9.91
C LEU A 197 10.14 -2.91 -8.68
N GLN A 198 9.08 -2.48 -7.99
CA GLN A 198 8.53 -3.25 -6.85
C GLN A 198 8.05 -4.65 -7.27
N LEU A 199 7.33 -4.77 -8.40
CA LEU A 199 6.83 -6.05 -8.90
C LEU A 199 7.95 -7.00 -9.29
N VAL A 200 9.01 -6.52 -9.94
CA VAL A 200 10.16 -7.37 -10.30
C VAL A 200 10.79 -7.97 -9.04
N ASP A 201 11.02 -7.17 -8.00
CA ASP A 201 11.62 -7.67 -6.77
C ASP A 201 10.64 -8.56 -5.98
N ALA A 202 9.33 -8.24 -5.98
CA ALA A 202 8.31 -9.11 -5.42
C ALA A 202 8.30 -10.48 -6.10
N LEU A 203 8.30 -10.53 -7.43
CA LEU A 203 8.35 -11.79 -8.19
C LEU A 203 9.63 -12.59 -7.89
N LYS A 204 10.79 -11.93 -7.80
CA LYS A 204 12.04 -12.60 -7.40
C LYS A 204 11.92 -13.26 -6.04
N LEU A 205 11.51 -12.50 -5.00
CA LEU A 205 11.36 -13.04 -3.64
C LEU A 205 10.37 -14.20 -3.60
N LEU A 206 9.20 -14.03 -4.20
CA LEU A 206 8.12 -15.03 -4.17
C LEU A 206 8.44 -16.31 -4.97
N THR A 207 9.37 -16.24 -5.92
CA THR A 207 9.83 -17.40 -6.71
C THR A 207 11.17 -17.96 -6.22
N GLY A 208 11.73 -17.41 -5.12
CA GLY A 208 12.99 -17.86 -4.53
C GLY A 208 14.25 -17.40 -5.28
N ASN A 209 14.12 -16.36 -6.11
CA ASN A 209 15.24 -15.72 -6.77
C ASN A 209 15.87 -14.63 -5.90
N LYS A 210 17.14 -14.32 -6.16
CA LYS A 210 17.85 -13.26 -5.45
C LYS A 210 17.42 -11.88 -5.94
N VAL A 211 17.19 -10.96 -5.01
CA VAL A 211 17.00 -9.53 -5.29
C VAL A 211 18.33 -8.77 -5.18
N ASN A 212 18.44 -7.70 -5.94
CA ASN A 212 19.54 -6.76 -5.80
C ASN A 212 19.29 -5.88 -4.57
N LYS A 213 20.25 -5.84 -3.64
CA LYS A 213 20.15 -5.03 -2.41
C LYS A 213 20.56 -3.58 -2.69
N HIS A 214 19.79 -2.95 -3.58
CA HIS A 214 20.02 -1.58 -4.03
C HIS A 214 18.85 -0.69 -3.66
N PHE A 215 19.18 0.58 -3.40
CA PHE A 215 18.21 1.67 -3.46
C PHE A 215 18.22 2.22 -4.88
N THR A 216 17.06 2.32 -5.47
CA THR A 216 16.86 2.87 -6.81
C THR A 216 16.17 4.22 -6.69
N TYR A 217 16.70 5.23 -7.37
CA TYR A 217 16.11 6.57 -7.48
C TYR A 217 16.24 7.05 -8.92
N GLY A 218 15.24 7.78 -9.38
CA GLY A 218 15.30 8.38 -10.70
C GLY A 218 14.22 9.43 -10.93
N ASP A 219 14.35 10.10 -12.07
CA ASP A 219 13.36 11.03 -12.60
C ASP A 219 13.03 10.63 -14.03
N ILE A 220 11.78 10.18 -14.26
CA ILE A 220 11.38 9.67 -15.58
C ILE A 220 11.24 10.78 -16.61
N TRP A 221 11.06 12.04 -16.19
CA TRP A 221 10.94 13.18 -17.09
C TRP A 221 12.28 13.58 -17.71
N THR A 222 13.36 13.54 -16.90
CA THR A 222 14.73 13.82 -17.34
C THR A 222 15.44 12.59 -17.90
N GLY A 223 14.95 11.38 -17.57
CA GLY A 223 15.58 10.12 -17.92
C GLY A 223 16.68 9.69 -16.96
N ASP A 224 16.79 10.32 -15.82
CA ASP A 224 17.77 9.97 -14.80
C ASP A 224 17.39 8.67 -14.09
N HIS A 225 18.39 7.80 -13.88
CA HIS A 225 18.24 6.54 -13.17
C HIS A 225 19.52 6.19 -12.41
N TYR A 226 19.41 6.08 -11.11
CA TYR A 226 20.54 5.80 -10.21
C TYR A 226 20.23 4.59 -9.34
N THR A 227 21.22 3.74 -9.13
CA THR A 227 21.17 2.61 -8.19
C THR A 227 22.41 2.62 -7.33
N PHE A 228 22.26 2.42 -6.03
CA PHE A 228 23.39 2.26 -5.13
C PHE A 228 23.11 1.22 -4.05
N GLY A 229 24.15 0.46 -3.69
CA GLY A 229 24.07 -0.50 -2.59
C GLY A 229 24.04 0.23 -1.24
N PHE A 230 23.14 -0.17 -0.36
CA PHE A 230 22.99 0.44 0.98
C PHE A 230 23.38 -0.49 2.13
N SER A 231 23.99 -1.63 1.85
CA SER A 231 24.40 -2.60 2.89
C SER A 231 25.34 -2.02 3.95
N ARG A 232 26.14 -1.00 3.60
CA ARG A 232 27.06 -0.32 4.54
C ARG A 232 26.38 0.72 5.42
N MET A 233 25.09 0.98 5.22
CA MET A 233 24.33 1.96 6.02
C MET A 233 23.78 1.37 7.31
N GLN A 234 24.02 0.08 7.58
CA GLN A 234 23.58 -0.55 8.82
C GLN A 234 24.20 0.12 10.03
N ASN A 235 23.36 0.52 10.96
CA ASN A 235 23.77 1.10 12.24
C ASN A 235 23.57 0.06 13.34
N GLU A 236 24.61 -0.26 14.09
CA GLU A 236 24.57 -1.22 15.20
C GLU A 236 23.64 -0.78 16.34
N ASP A 237 23.45 0.53 16.52
CA ASP A 237 22.55 1.12 17.52
C ASP A 237 21.11 1.31 17.00
N CYS A 238 20.82 0.87 15.77
CA CYS A 238 19.49 1.03 15.20
C CYS A 238 18.43 0.31 16.03
N LYS A 239 17.36 1.02 16.37
CA LYS A 239 16.26 0.50 17.18
C LYS A 239 15.38 -0.55 16.47
N THR A 240 15.59 -0.74 15.17
CA THR A 240 14.86 -1.73 14.34
C THR A 240 15.74 -2.90 13.95
N CYS A 241 16.92 -2.68 13.38
CA CYS A 241 17.81 -3.74 12.84
C CYS A 241 19.19 -3.82 13.49
N GLY A 242 19.43 -3.06 14.56
CA GLY A 242 20.69 -3.08 15.31
C GLY A 242 20.78 -4.25 16.31
N ASN A 243 21.82 -4.21 17.16
CA ASN A 243 22.11 -5.30 18.10
C ASN A 243 21.10 -5.45 19.26
N ALA A 244 20.35 -4.36 19.58
CA ALA A 244 19.33 -4.38 20.64
C ALA A 244 18.03 -3.69 20.15
N PRO A 245 17.27 -4.32 19.26
CA PRO A 245 16.10 -3.71 18.68
C PRO A 245 14.95 -3.57 19.69
N THR A 246 14.28 -2.43 19.66
CA THR A 246 13.15 -2.10 20.54
C THR A 246 11.85 -1.84 19.78
N TYR A 247 11.91 -1.69 18.46
CA TYR A 247 10.79 -1.47 17.55
C TYR A 247 9.84 -0.35 18.01
N PRO A 248 10.33 0.89 18.15
CA PRO A 248 9.60 1.97 18.80
C PRO A 248 8.26 2.32 18.13
N HIS A 249 8.15 2.13 16.80
CA HIS A 249 6.94 2.47 16.05
C HIS A 249 5.80 1.47 16.23
N LEU A 250 6.04 0.30 16.83
CA LEU A 250 4.99 -0.64 17.21
C LEU A 250 4.26 -0.23 18.50
N ASN A 251 4.91 0.57 19.35
CA ASN A 251 4.39 1.00 20.64
C ASN A 251 3.73 2.39 20.58
N GLN A 252 3.64 3.00 19.40
CA GLN A 252 2.93 4.26 19.25
C GLN A 252 1.46 4.04 19.60
N HIS A 253 0.99 4.75 20.64
CA HIS A 253 -0.39 4.68 21.07
C HIS A 253 -1.32 4.87 19.88
N GLN A 254 -2.36 4.06 19.81
CA GLN A 254 -3.44 4.22 18.85
C GLN A 254 -4.00 5.64 19.06
N GLN A 255 -3.65 6.54 18.17
CA GLN A 255 -4.37 7.80 18.10
C GLN A 255 -5.76 7.47 17.56
N ASP A 256 -6.80 7.85 18.30
CA ASP A 256 -8.19 7.68 17.88
C ASP A 256 -8.53 8.53 16.64
N TYR A 257 -7.56 9.29 16.16
CA TYR A 257 -7.68 10.10 14.96
C TYR A 257 -6.41 10.00 14.10
N ALA A 258 -6.57 10.09 12.80
CA ALA A 258 -5.48 10.22 11.83
C ALA A 258 -5.75 11.43 10.93
N THR A 259 -4.76 12.32 10.82
CA THR A 259 -4.80 13.41 9.84
C THR A 259 -4.55 12.82 8.46
N LEU A 260 -5.40 13.13 7.49
CA LEU A 260 -5.22 12.74 6.11
C LEU A 260 -4.30 13.75 5.42
N CYS A 261 -3.13 13.31 4.96
CA CYS A 261 -2.19 14.17 4.24
C CYS A 261 -2.85 14.75 2.97
N GLY A 262 -2.64 16.07 2.74
CA GLY A 262 -3.15 16.77 1.55
C GLY A 262 -4.63 17.11 1.56
N ARG A 263 -5.36 16.75 2.58
CA ARG A 263 -6.76 17.12 2.79
C ARG A 263 -6.90 17.67 4.21
N ASP A 264 -7.50 18.80 4.41
CA ASP A 264 -7.85 19.33 5.76
C ASP A 264 -8.91 18.42 6.42
N THR A 265 -8.59 17.13 6.52
CA THR A 265 -9.51 16.05 6.92
C THR A 265 -8.88 15.24 8.04
N VAL A 266 -9.64 15.00 9.08
CA VAL A 266 -9.28 14.15 10.22
C VAL A 266 -10.22 12.95 10.23
N GLN A 267 -9.66 11.75 10.26
CA GLN A 267 -10.43 10.53 10.47
C GLN A 267 -10.45 10.18 11.94
N TYR A 268 -11.64 10.07 12.52
CA TYR A 268 -11.85 9.55 13.88
C TYR A 268 -12.20 8.06 13.82
N LYS A 269 -11.55 7.29 14.70
CA LYS A 269 -11.90 5.91 14.99
C LYS A 269 -12.72 5.93 16.30
N ASN A 270 -13.75 5.12 16.45
CA ASN A 270 -14.61 4.97 17.64
C ASN A 270 -15.83 5.90 17.74
N ALA A 271 -16.49 6.19 16.63
CA ALA A 271 -17.87 6.59 16.76
C ALA A 271 -18.76 5.33 16.75
N ASP A 272 -19.19 4.83 17.89
CA ASP A 272 -20.21 3.78 18.04
C ASP A 272 -21.59 4.28 17.56
N ILE A 273 -21.63 4.88 16.38
CA ILE A 273 -22.86 5.41 15.78
C ILE A 273 -23.20 4.48 14.61
N SER A 274 -24.29 3.72 14.76
CA SER A 274 -24.80 2.94 13.63
C SER A 274 -25.21 3.88 12.48
N GLN A 275 -25.08 3.39 11.24
CA GLN A 275 -25.46 4.15 10.05
C GLN A 275 -26.93 4.62 10.14
N GLU A 276 -27.83 3.82 10.69
CA GLU A 276 -29.25 4.17 10.88
C GLU A 276 -29.44 5.38 11.80
N ILE A 277 -28.70 5.44 12.91
CA ILE A 277 -28.75 6.57 13.84
C ILE A 277 -28.21 7.83 13.16
N LEU A 278 -27.09 7.71 12.42
CA LEU A 278 -26.52 8.81 11.66
C LEU A 278 -27.49 9.34 10.61
N LEU A 279 -28.08 8.48 9.81
CA LEU A 279 -29.04 8.88 8.78
C LEU A 279 -30.26 9.56 9.39
N SER A 280 -30.83 9.02 10.46
CA SER A 280 -31.93 9.66 11.20
C SER A 280 -31.59 11.04 11.74
N PHE A 281 -30.35 11.22 12.20
CA PHE A 281 -29.85 12.54 12.63
C PHE A 281 -29.76 13.54 11.47
N LEU A 282 -29.17 13.10 10.34
CA LEU A 282 -29.00 13.96 9.15
C LEU A 282 -30.36 14.39 8.57
N GLU A 283 -31.32 13.50 8.49
CA GLU A 283 -32.68 13.77 8.02
C GLU A 283 -33.41 14.77 8.93
N ARG A 284 -33.38 14.55 10.25
CA ARG A 284 -34.00 15.46 11.23
C ARG A 284 -33.44 16.88 11.18
N ASN A 285 -32.16 17.01 10.83
CA ASN A 285 -31.48 18.32 10.76
C ASN A 285 -31.42 18.87 9.32
N HIS A 286 -32.10 18.24 8.34
CA HIS A 286 -32.12 18.66 6.94
C HIS A 286 -30.71 18.79 6.32
N ILE A 287 -29.77 17.94 6.75
CA ILE A 287 -28.41 17.91 6.22
C ILE A 287 -28.38 17.02 4.98
N GLN A 288 -27.94 17.56 3.85
CA GLN A 288 -27.77 16.76 2.64
C GLN A 288 -26.62 15.76 2.80
N TYR A 289 -26.83 14.52 2.40
CA TYR A 289 -25.83 13.46 2.47
C TYR A 289 -25.84 12.57 1.23
N ARG A 290 -24.75 11.84 1.04
CA ARG A 290 -24.64 10.69 0.14
C ARG A 290 -24.33 9.46 0.98
N THR A 291 -24.97 8.35 0.70
CA THR A 291 -24.77 7.10 1.44
C THR A 291 -24.74 5.89 0.51
N ASN A 292 -23.96 4.89 0.87
CA ASN A 292 -23.95 3.57 0.27
C ASN A 292 -23.76 2.52 1.39
N LEU A 293 -23.56 1.23 1.03
CA LEU A 293 -23.40 0.14 2.00
C LEU A 293 -22.17 0.28 2.92
N TYR A 294 -21.22 1.12 2.56
CA TYR A 294 -19.91 1.18 3.22
C TYR A 294 -19.67 2.48 3.96
N MET A 295 -20.39 3.54 3.61
CA MET A 295 -20.15 4.86 4.17
C MET A 295 -21.30 5.83 3.96
N THR A 296 -21.34 6.86 4.80
CA THR A 296 -22.20 8.05 4.66
C THR A 296 -21.34 9.29 4.64
N MET A 297 -21.52 10.12 3.61
CA MET A 297 -20.80 11.38 3.43
C MET A 297 -21.75 12.56 3.53
N PHE A 298 -21.38 13.58 4.29
CA PHE A 298 -22.14 14.82 4.43
C PHE A 298 -21.22 16.01 4.73
N ARG A 299 -21.76 17.21 4.63
CA ARG A 299 -21.08 18.43 5.11
C ARG A 299 -21.75 18.93 6.37
N PHE A 300 -20.94 19.25 7.36
CA PHE A 300 -21.39 19.90 8.58
C PHE A 300 -20.50 21.13 8.83
N ARG A 301 -21.09 22.32 8.74
CA ARG A 301 -20.39 23.60 8.68
C ARG A 301 -19.37 23.59 7.50
N GLU A 302 -18.11 23.95 7.75
CA GLU A 302 -17.02 23.91 6.77
C GLU A 302 -16.43 22.50 6.54
N TYR A 303 -16.76 21.54 7.41
CA TYR A 303 -16.15 20.20 7.39
C TYR A 303 -16.89 19.24 6.47
N ARG A 304 -16.13 18.47 5.70
CA ARG A 304 -16.60 17.29 5.01
C ARG A 304 -16.39 16.09 5.93
N ILE A 305 -17.46 15.38 6.24
CA ILE A 305 -17.45 14.24 7.14
C ILE A 305 -17.75 12.99 6.32
N VAL A 306 -16.97 11.94 6.55
CA VAL A 306 -17.19 10.60 6.00
C VAL A 306 -17.22 9.63 7.16
N ALA A 307 -18.38 8.97 7.35
CA ALA A 307 -18.56 7.92 8.34
C ALA A 307 -18.59 6.58 7.61
N PHE A 308 -17.67 5.69 7.95
CA PHE A 308 -17.67 4.31 7.45
C PHE A 308 -18.58 3.43 8.31
N SER A 309 -19.27 2.48 7.66
CA SER A 309 -20.24 1.57 8.29
C SER A 309 -19.55 0.38 8.92
#